data_16d93c392ba0c4517ea4faa4ac10569a
#
_entry.id   16d93c392ba0c4517ea4faa4ac10569a
#
_cell.length_a   1.000
_cell.length_b   1.000
_cell.length_c   1.000
_cell.angle_alpha   90.00
_cell.angle_beta   90.00
_cell.angle_gamma   90.00
#
_symmetry.space_group_name_H-M   'P 1'
#
loop_
_entity.id
_entity.type
_entity.pdbx_description
1 polymer ?
#
loop_
_entity_poly.entity_id
_entity_poly.type
_entity_poly.pdbx_seq_one_letter_code
_entity_poly.pdbx_strand_id
1 'polypeptide(L)'
;MRIFDLHCDTIDSLAFADYGAFSEYVQGARGGNLVHNSIQLAADRMSCPWCQCYAIWVPDDLAPFGMGALEFYRHARDWFFAHTSPEGPVAQVRDARLVEATLDEGKVAALLTIENGLPLTNLELVDEAAADGVKMITLTWNAANPIAHGSQAHGGLTSYGHEFLRALEDRRIVADVSHLNDESFWDVARAARRPFAASHSNARSVCGHPRNLTDDQFRAIVDAGGVVGINYFRGFISDRVTGFDAPADGEVTFDELAAHVEHFLDLGGEDVIALGSDFDGSETPDWLDACEKVPAFHDRIAERFGQALAERMFFANAHDFFVRNETA
;
A
#
# COMPACT_ATOMS: atom_id res chain seq x y z
N MET A 1 8.69 15.17 -13.20
CA MET A 1 8.25 13.91 -12.61
C MET A 1 7.72 14.18 -11.22
N ARG A 2 6.57 13.65 -10.85
CA ARG A 2 6.00 13.58 -9.50
C ARG A 2 5.79 12.11 -9.17
N ILE A 3 5.81 11.76 -7.89
CA ILE A 3 5.58 10.38 -7.41
C ILE A 3 4.34 10.35 -6.54
N PHE A 4 3.51 9.32 -6.70
CA PHE A 4 2.45 8.95 -5.77
C PHE A 4 2.54 7.43 -5.54
N ASP A 5 2.97 7.06 -4.34
CA ASP A 5 3.13 5.67 -3.93
C ASP A 5 2.01 5.26 -2.96
N LEU A 6 1.35 4.16 -3.26
CA LEU A 6 0.14 3.71 -2.57
C LEU A 6 0.41 2.99 -1.25
N HIS A 7 1.66 2.56 -0.98
CA HIS A 7 1.94 1.78 0.23
C HIS A 7 3.40 1.83 0.67
N CYS A 8 3.61 2.09 1.97
CA CYS A 8 4.84 1.81 2.70
C CYS A 8 4.56 1.61 4.19
N ASP A 9 5.45 0.88 4.92
CA ASP A 9 5.34 0.57 6.35
C ASP A 9 6.30 1.37 7.23
N THR A 10 6.74 2.51 6.74
CA THR A 10 7.73 3.37 7.41
C THR A 10 7.31 3.76 8.84
N ILE A 11 6.00 3.95 9.09
CA ILE A 11 5.50 4.37 10.41
C ILE A 11 5.90 3.34 11.47
N ASP A 12 5.59 2.07 11.25
CA ASP A 12 5.78 1.03 12.27
C ASP A 12 7.24 0.80 12.57
N SER A 13 8.08 0.83 11.55
CA SER A 13 9.54 0.71 11.70
C SER A 13 10.13 1.74 12.64
N LEU A 14 9.52 2.92 12.72
CA LEU A 14 9.99 4.05 13.53
C LEU A 14 9.22 4.18 14.85
N ALA A 15 7.89 4.01 14.84
CA ALA A 15 7.06 4.11 16.03
C ALA A 15 7.39 3.03 17.07
N PHE A 16 7.86 1.87 16.61
CA PHE A 16 8.21 0.73 17.47
C PHE A 16 9.72 0.43 17.52
N ALA A 17 10.56 1.35 17.08
CA ALA A 17 12.02 1.17 17.07
C ALA A 17 12.62 0.80 18.44
N ASP A 18 12.02 1.33 19.52
CA ASP A 18 12.44 1.05 20.90
C ASP A 18 11.78 -0.20 21.51
N TYR A 19 10.84 -0.83 20.79
CA TYR A 19 10.21 -2.09 21.22
C TYR A 19 11.04 -3.27 20.72
N GLY A 20 11.84 -3.87 21.61
CA GLY A 20 12.74 -4.97 21.26
C GLY A 20 12.05 -6.12 20.54
N ALA A 21 10.83 -6.50 20.95
CA ALA A 21 10.04 -7.55 20.30
C ALA A 21 9.68 -7.18 18.86
N PHE A 22 9.35 -5.92 18.58
CA PHE A 22 9.06 -5.47 17.22
C PHE A 22 10.32 -5.46 16.35
N SER A 23 11.41 -4.93 16.88
CA SER A 23 12.71 -4.93 16.18
C SER A 23 13.17 -6.35 15.84
N GLU A 24 13.04 -7.31 16.77
CA GLU A 24 13.37 -8.72 16.51
C GLU A 24 12.42 -9.35 15.49
N TYR A 25 11.11 -9.08 15.57
CA TYR A 25 10.11 -9.57 14.62
C TYR A 25 10.35 -9.02 13.22
N VAL A 26 10.55 -7.73 13.10
CA VAL A 26 10.78 -7.04 11.84
C VAL A 26 12.13 -7.45 11.23
N GLN A 27 13.21 -7.52 12.02
CA GLN A 27 14.52 -8.01 11.56
C GLN A 27 14.47 -9.48 11.13
N GLY A 28 13.69 -10.30 11.84
CA GLY A 28 13.51 -11.71 11.51
C GLY A 28 12.63 -11.95 10.26
N ALA A 29 11.69 -11.06 10.00
CA ALA A 29 10.72 -11.18 8.91
C ALA A 29 11.12 -10.40 7.63
N ARG A 30 12.00 -9.39 7.75
CA ARG A 30 12.21 -8.37 6.71
C ARG A 30 13.69 -8.10 6.38
N GLY A 31 14.62 -8.95 6.80
CA GLY A 31 16.01 -8.93 6.33
C GLY A 31 16.81 -7.63 6.48
N GLY A 32 16.35 -6.65 7.24
CA GLY A 32 17.18 -5.50 7.64
C GLY A 32 17.21 -4.27 6.75
N ASN A 33 16.38 -4.15 5.72
CA ASN A 33 16.32 -2.96 4.85
C ASN A 33 15.45 -1.80 5.39
N LEU A 34 15.22 -1.74 6.67
CA LEU A 34 14.30 -0.79 7.33
C LEU A 34 14.79 0.66 7.42
N VAL A 35 15.99 0.96 6.94
CA VAL A 35 16.64 2.27 7.19
C VAL A 35 16.37 3.28 6.08
N HIS A 36 15.72 2.90 5.00
CA HIS A 36 15.80 3.67 3.77
C HIS A 36 14.73 4.73 3.59
N ASN A 37 13.60 4.64 4.30
CA ASN A 37 12.45 5.51 4.05
C ASN A 37 11.78 6.06 5.32
N SER A 38 12.55 6.42 6.36
CA SER A 38 11.93 7.16 7.45
C SER A 38 11.26 8.44 6.92
N ILE A 39 10.08 8.79 7.42
CA ILE A 39 9.33 9.97 6.97
C ILE A 39 10.24 11.21 6.90
N GLN A 40 11.07 11.44 7.91
CA GLN A 40 11.96 12.59 7.95
C GLN A 40 13.18 12.43 7.04
N LEU A 41 13.79 11.24 7.01
CA LEU A 41 14.96 10.98 6.15
C LEU A 41 14.56 10.92 4.67
N ALA A 42 13.37 10.42 4.36
CA ALA A 42 12.87 10.39 2.99
C ALA A 42 12.66 11.81 2.42
N ALA A 43 12.13 12.75 3.21
CA ALA A 43 11.93 14.12 2.77
C ALA A 43 13.24 14.79 2.33
N ASP A 44 14.35 14.53 3.04
CA ASP A 44 15.68 15.06 2.70
C ASP A 44 16.32 14.35 1.50
N ARG A 45 15.90 13.14 1.18
CA ARG A 45 16.49 12.27 0.16
C ARG A 45 15.69 12.21 -1.14
N MET A 46 14.41 12.60 -1.11
CA MET A 46 13.56 12.62 -2.29
C MET A 46 13.97 13.74 -3.23
N SER A 47 14.45 13.37 -4.41
CA SER A 47 14.88 14.31 -5.45
C SER A 47 13.74 14.87 -6.31
N CYS A 48 12.50 14.46 -6.04
CA CYS A 48 11.30 14.88 -6.77
C CYS A 48 10.10 15.01 -5.82
N PRO A 49 9.05 15.80 -6.19
CA PRO A 49 7.82 15.89 -5.43
C PRO A 49 7.18 14.51 -5.19
N TRP A 50 6.83 14.20 -3.94
CA TRP A 50 6.42 12.87 -3.52
C TRP A 50 5.16 12.90 -2.66
N CYS A 51 4.16 12.11 -3.05
CA CYS A 51 3.01 11.76 -2.24
C CYS A 51 3.12 10.30 -1.82
N GLN A 52 2.96 10.01 -0.53
CA GLN A 52 3.08 8.68 0.03
C GLN A 52 1.85 8.32 0.84
N CYS A 53 1.27 7.15 0.58
CA CYS A 53 0.39 6.48 1.52
C CYS A 53 1.26 5.78 2.57
N TYR A 54 1.24 6.30 3.78
CA TYR A 54 1.93 5.74 4.93
C TYR A 54 0.98 4.82 5.68
N ALA A 55 1.23 3.52 5.63
CA ALA A 55 0.42 2.54 6.33
C ALA A 55 0.84 2.40 7.79
N ILE A 56 -0.15 2.22 8.65
CA ILE A 56 0.01 1.59 9.95
C ILE A 56 -0.32 0.11 9.73
N TRP A 57 0.71 -0.73 9.69
CA TRP A 57 0.54 -2.17 9.59
C TRP A 57 0.29 -2.78 10.96
N VAL A 58 -0.84 -3.44 11.14
CA VAL A 58 -1.19 -4.10 12.41
C VAL A 58 -0.99 -5.60 12.26
N PRO A 59 -0.01 -6.21 12.97
CA PRO A 59 0.25 -7.64 12.91
C PRO A 59 -0.99 -8.48 13.24
N ASP A 60 -1.13 -9.65 12.62
CA ASP A 60 -2.17 -10.62 12.96
C ASP A 60 -2.00 -11.19 14.38
N ASP A 61 -0.75 -11.34 14.84
CA ASP A 61 -0.40 -11.74 16.20
C ASP A 61 0.32 -10.61 16.97
N LEU A 62 -0.35 -10.06 17.94
CA LEU A 62 0.15 -8.97 18.80
C LEU A 62 0.67 -9.45 20.16
N ALA A 63 0.60 -10.76 20.45
CA ALA A 63 1.09 -11.30 21.70
C ALA A 63 2.57 -10.98 21.97
N PRO A 64 3.47 -11.00 20.95
CA PRO A 64 4.87 -10.61 21.16
C PRO A 64 5.07 -9.17 21.61
N PHE A 65 4.12 -8.28 21.32
CA PHE A 65 4.20 -6.84 21.63
C PHE A 65 3.57 -6.48 22.98
N GLY A 66 2.80 -7.41 23.59
CA GLY A 66 2.14 -7.19 24.87
C GLY A 66 1.05 -6.11 24.85
N MET A 67 0.52 -5.77 23.66
CA MET A 67 -0.55 -4.76 23.49
C MET A 67 -1.66 -5.27 22.59
N GLY A 68 -2.83 -4.65 22.65
CA GLY A 68 -3.96 -4.95 21.78
C GLY A 68 -3.91 -4.18 20.47
N ALA A 69 -4.64 -4.63 19.44
CA ALA A 69 -4.64 -4.03 18.11
C ALA A 69 -4.98 -2.52 18.10
N LEU A 70 -5.94 -2.11 18.91
CA LEU A 70 -6.33 -0.70 19.02
C LEU A 70 -5.24 0.16 19.69
N GLU A 71 -4.57 -0.38 20.70
CA GLU A 71 -3.44 0.28 21.36
C GLU A 71 -2.25 0.43 20.39
N PHE A 72 -1.96 -0.62 19.63
CA PHE A 72 -0.94 -0.62 18.59
C PHE A 72 -1.22 0.48 17.55
N TYR A 73 -2.44 0.48 16.98
CA TYR A 73 -2.86 1.51 16.02
C TYR A 73 -2.68 2.92 16.57
N ARG A 74 -3.19 3.18 17.80
CA ARG A 74 -3.12 4.51 18.40
C ARG A 74 -1.68 4.95 18.67
N HIS A 75 -0.81 4.05 19.09
CA HIS A 75 0.61 4.36 19.29
C HIS A 75 1.29 4.77 17.98
N ALA A 76 1.13 3.99 16.92
CA ALA A 76 1.68 4.29 15.60
C ALA A 76 1.09 5.58 15.00
N ARG A 77 -0.23 5.79 15.16
CA ARG A 77 -0.92 7.02 14.75
C ARG A 77 -0.38 8.26 15.47
N ASP A 78 -0.21 8.20 16.78
CA ASP A 78 0.31 9.31 17.57
C ASP A 78 1.75 9.64 17.17
N TRP A 79 2.55 8.61 16.85
CA TRP A 79 3.87 8.81 16.27
C TRP A 79 3.80 9.52 14.91
N PHE A 80 2.91 9.08 14.02
CA PHE A 80 2.71 9.73 12.71
C PHE A 80 2.32 11.21 12.87
N PHE A 81 1.40 11.54 13.76
CA PHE A 81 1.00 12.93 14.02
C PHE A 81 2.13 13.79 14.59
N ALA A 82 3.00 13.21 15.40
CA ALA A 82 4.15 13.91 15.94
C ALA A 82 5.21 14.24 14.88
N HIS A 83 5.22 13.52 13.75
CA HIS A 83 6.23 13.64 12.70
C HIS A 83 5.70 14.22 11.38
N THR A 84 4.40 14.48 11.29
CA THR A 84 3.78 15.17 10.14
C THR A 84 3.14 16.46 10.61
N SER A 85 3.62 17.60 10.09
CA SER A 85 3.07 18.90 10.45
C SER A 85 2.95 19.81 9.23
N PRO A 86 1.98 20.73 9.22
CA PRO A 86 1.85 21.69 8.13
C PRO A 86 3.11 22.56 7.92
N GLU A 87 3.91 22.78 8.94
CA GLU A 87 5.14 23.56 8.90
C GLU A 87 6.39 22.72 8.61
N GLY A 88 6.26 21.38 8.70
CA GLY A 88 7.35 20.43 8.51
C GLY A 88 7.60 20.09 7.04
N PRO A 89 8.66 19.30 6.79
CA PRO A 89 8.98 18.81 5.45
C PRO A 89 8.00 17.75 4.96
N VAL A 90 7.25 17.12 5.86
CA VAL A 90 6.20 16.13 5.57
C VAL A 90 4.89 16.62 6.18
N ALA A 91 3.86 16.78 5.37
CA ALA A 91 2.56 17.25 5.81
C ALA A 91 1.47 16.19 5.57
N GLN A 92 0.67 15.89 6.61
CA GLN A 92 -0.51 15.05 6.43
C GLN A 92 -1.50 15.74 5.50
N VAL A 93 -1.93 15.04 4.46
CA VAL A 93 -3.00 15.46 3.55
C VAL A 93 -4.26 14.64 3.85
N ARG A 94 -5.32 15.32 4.29
CA ARG A 94 -6.61 14.72 4.65
C ARG A 94 -7.64 14.80 3.52
N ASP A 95 -7.35 15.57 2.49
CA ASP A 95 -8.15 15.75 1.28
C ASP A 95 -7.21 15.63 0.07
N ALA A 96 -7.38 14.62 -0.74
CA ALA A 96 -6.49 14.34 -1.87
C ALA A 96 -6.41 15.48 -2.90
N ARG A 97 -7.40 16.37 -2.94
CA ARG A 97 -7.38 17.57 -3.78
C ARG A 97 -6.29 18.57 -3.39
N LEU A 98 -5.72 18.44 -2.19
CA LEU A 98 -4.63 19.29 -1.68
C LEU A 98 -3.24 18.70 -1.91
N VAL A 99 -3.13 17.47 -2.48
CA VAL A 99 -1.85 16.81 -2.73
C VAL A 99 -0.95 17.70 -3.58
N GLU A 100 -1.41 18.14 -4.74
CA GLU A 100 -0.58 18.95 -5.64
C GLU A 100 -0.12 20.26 -5.00
N ALA A 101 -1.00 20.96 -4.27
CA ALA A 101 -0.63 22.18 -3.55
C ALA A 101 0.45 21.92 -2.50
N THR A 102 0.37 20.80 -1.77
CA THR A 102 1.37 20.39 -0.79
C THR A 102 2.72 20.11 -1.45
N LEU A 103 2.70 19.43 -2.60
CA LEU A 103 3.91 19.15 -3.38
C LEU A 103 4.55 20.43 -3.94
N ASP A 104 3.74 21.39 -4.37
CA ASP A 104 4.21 22.69 -4.90
C ASP A 104 4.83 23.59 -3.81
N GLU A 105 4.48 23.34 -2.53
CA GLU A 105 5.16 23.95 -1.37
C GLU A 105 6.53 23.29 -1.07
N GLY A 106 6.92 22.28 -1.84
CA GLY A 106 8.18 21.53 -1.64
C GLY A 106 8.15 20.53 -0.49
N LYS A 107 6.96 20.12 -0.06
CA LYS A 107 6.76 19.15 1.02
C LYS A 107 6.44 17.76 0.46
N VAL A 108 6.68 16.74 1.26
CA VAL A 108 6.11 15.41 1.04
C VAL A 108 4.64 15.43 1.48
N ALA A 109 3.74 15.01 0.61
CA ALA A 109 2.33 14.83 0.93
C ALA A 109 2.12 13.44 1.56
N ALA A 110 1.66 13.38 2.81
CA ALA A 110 1.47 12.14 3.55
C ALA A 110 -0.02 11.82 3.70
N LEU A 111 -0.48 10.72 3.10
CA LEU A 111 -1.80 10.14 3.34
C LEU A 111 -1.67 9.04 4.39
N LEU A 112 -2.43 9.14 5.49
CA LEU A 112 -2.48 8.08 6.48
C LEU A 112 -3.35 6.93 5.98
N THR A 113 -2.85 5.70 6.08
CA THR A 113 -3.58 4.48 5.75
C THR A 113 -3.43 3.44 6.86
N ILE A 114 -4.24 2.39 6.83
CA ILE A 114 -4.14 1.26 7.76
C ILE A 114 -3.99 -0.01 6.93
N GLU A 115 -2.99 -0.83 7.25
CA GLU A 115 -2.89 -2.19 6.77
C GLU A 115 -3.32 -3.15 7.86
N ASN A 116 -4.38 -3.94 7.58
CA ASN A 116 -5.15 -4.76 8.49
C ASN A 116 -6.15 -3.98 9.36
N GLY A 117 -7.41 -4.02 8.98
CA GLY A 117 -8.52 -3.40 9.73
C GLY A 117 -8.80 -4.00 11.11
N LEU A 118 -7.98 -4.93 11.60
CA LEU A 118 -8.11 -5.62 12.88
C LEU A 118 -8.41 -4.71 14.10
N PRO A 119 -7.86 -3.49 14.22
CA PRO A 119 -8.18 -2.57 15.31
C PRO A 119 -9.64 -2.11 15.33
N LEU A 120 -10.29 -2.09 14.18
CA LEU A 120 -11.56 -1.40 13.97
C LEU A 120 -12.74 -2.37 14.14
N THR A 121 -12.93 -2.86 15.35
CA THR A 121 -13.91 -3.92 15.71
C THR A 121 -15.37 -3.45 15.81
N ASN A 122 -15.63 -2.15 15.66
CA ASN A 122 -16.95 -1.55 15.61
C ASN A 122 -16.93 -0.24 14.82
N LEU A 123 -18.11 0.30 14.47
CA LEU A 123 -18.21 1.47 13.60
C LEU A 123 -17.77 2.78 14.26
N GLU A 124 -17.79 2.87 15.60
CA GLU A 124 -17.25 4.05 16.31
C GLU A 124 -15.74 4.18 16.11
N LEU A 125 -15.02 3.05 16.00
CA LEU A 125 -13.60 3.05 15.70
C LEU A 125 -13.31 3.39 14.22
N VAL A 126 -14.25 3.10 13.32
CA VAL A 126 -14.17 3.59 11.93
C VAL A 126 -14.37 5.11 11.89
N ASP A 127 -15.24 5.67 12.74
CA ASP A 127 -15.39 7.12 12.91
C ASP A 127 -14.09 7.75 13.46
N GLU A 128 -13.42 7.09 14.41
CA GLU A 128 -12.11 7.53 14.93
C GLU A 128 -11.08 7.57 13.80
N ALA A 129 -10.95 6.50 13.02
CA ALA A 129 -10.00 6.45 11.88
C ALA A 129 -10.30 7.54 10.82
N ALA A 130 -11.57 7.80 10.54
CA ALA A 130 -11.99 8.89 9.65
C ALA A 130 -11.59 10.26 10.21
N ALA A 131 -11.80 10.48 11.52
CA ALA A 131 -11.39 11.72 12.20
C ALA A 131 -9.86 11.89 12.25
N ASP A 132 -9.10 10.79 12.31
CA ASP A 132 -7.65 10.78 12.20
C ASP A 132 -7.17 11.14 10.78
N GLY A 133 -8.06 11.10 9.80
CA GLY A 133 -7.77 11.41 8.39
C GLY A 133 -7.25 10.22 7.60
N VAL A 134 -7.58 9.00 8.03
CA VAL A 134 -7.26 7.77 7.26
C VAL A 134 -7.96 7.80 5.91
N LYS A 135 -7.22 7.52 4.84
CA LYS A 135 -7.72 7.59 3.46
C LYS A 135 -7.95 6.23 2.81
N MET A 136 -7.30 5.18 3.29
CA MET A 136 -7.43 3.83 2.77
C MET A 136 -7.21 2.80 3.89
N ILE A 137 -7.93 1.69 3.85
CA ILE A 137 -7.80 0.60 4.82
C ILE A 137 -7.76 -0.73 4.09
N THR A 138 -6.66 -1.47 4.26
CA THR A 138 -6.57 -2.88 3.87
C THR A 138 -7.40 -3.71 4.86
N LEU A 139 -8.37 -4.48 4.36
CA LEU A 139 -9.37 -5.11 5.21
C LEU A 139 -8.78 -6.14 6.17
N THR A 140 -7.78 -6.89 5.68
CA THR A 140 -7.03 -7.91 6.47
C THR A 140 -5.54 -7.79 6.20
N TRP A 141 -4.73 -8.39 7.04
CA TRP A 141 -3.41 -8.85 6.62
C TRP A 141 -3.53 -10.30 6.13
N ASN A 142 -2.65 -11.23 6.55
CA ASN A 142 -2.62 -12.58 5.98
C ASN A 142 -3.62 -13.57 6.61
N ALA A 143 -3.97 -13.38 7.90
CA ALA A 143 -4.93 -14.22 8.62
C ALA A 143 -6.38 -13.77 8.44
N ALA A 144 -7.30 -14.45 9.11
CA ALA A 144 -8.67 -13.99 9.28
C ALA A 144 -8.75 -12.98 10.43
N ASN A 145 -9.59 -11.95 10.25
CA ASN A 145 -9.94 -10.99 11.30
C ASN A 145 -11.49 -10.84 11.39
N PRO A 146 -12.04 -10.00 12.28
CA PRO A 146 -13.50 -9.80 12.36
C PRO A 146 -14.17 -9.29 11.07
N ILE A 147 -13.40 -8.76 10.09
CA ILE A 147 -13.90 -8.15 8.85
C ILE A 147 -13.95 -9.17 7.72
N ALA A 148 -12.83 -9.86 7.47
CA ALA A 148 -12.64 -10.70 6.29
C ALA A 148 -11.55 -11.78 6.52
N HIS A 149 -11.23 -12.51 5.46
CA HIS A 149 -10.21 -13.55 5.46
C HIS A 149 -9.08 -13.15 4.51
N GLY A 150 -7.86 -13.15 5.05
CA GLY A 150 -6.63 -12.88 4.31
C GLY A 150 -6.15 -14.08 3.50
N SER A 151 -5.03 -13.91 2.81
CA SER A 151 -4.46 -14.88 1.85
C SER A 151 -4.11 -16.25 2.43
N GLN A 152 -3.94 -16.35 3.75
CA GLN A 152 -3.64 -17.61 4.45
C GLN A 152 -4.87 -18.22 5.14
N ALA A 153 -6.06 -17.64 4.94
CA ALA A 153 -7.32 -18.07 5.55
C ALA A 153 -8.37 -18.42 4.49
N HIS A 154 -9.46 -19.05 4.91
CA HIS A 154 -10.59 -19.41 4.05
C HIS A 154 -11.87 -18.76 4.53
N GLY A 155 -12.72 -18.34 3.60
CA GLY A 155 -13.97 -17.63 3.84
C GLY A 155 -13.97 -16.26 3.16
N GLY A 156 -15.15 -15.65 3.11
CA GLY A 156 -15.38 -14.34 2.50
C GLY A 156 -15.48 -13.20 3.54
N LEU A 157 -16.14 -12.11 3.18
CA LEU A 157 -16.52 -11.06 4.12
C LEU A 157 -17.43 -11.62 5.22
N THR A 158 -17.18 -11.24 6.47
CA THR A 158 -18.10 -11.51 7.57
C THR A 158 -19.34 -10.61 7.48
N SER A 159 -20.36 -10.87 8.32
CA SER A 159 -21.49 -9.94 8.42
C SER A 159 -21.03 -8.54 8.81
N TYR A 160 -20.08 -8.43 9.76
CA TYR A 160 -19.48 -7.15 10.12
C TYR A 160 -18.66 -6.57 8.96
N GLY A 161 -17.95 -7.41 8.19
CA GLY A 161 -17.19 -6.98 7.00
C GLY A 161 -18.05 -6.26 5.96
N HIS A 162 -19.28 -6.72 5.74
CA HIS A 162 -20.23 -6.03 4.87
C HIS A 162 -20.68 -4.66 5.43
N GLU A 163 -20.88 -4.56 6.76
CA GLU A 163 -21.19 -3.29 7.42
C GLU A 163 -19.99 -2.35 7.39
N PHE A 164 -18.79 -2.90 7.64
CA PHE A 164 -17.52 -2.19 7.62
C PHE A 164 -17.25 -1.58 6.25
N LEU A 165 -17.39 -2.36 5.16
CA LEU A 165 -17.22 -1.87 3.78
C LEU A 165 -18.12 -0.66 3.50
N ARG A 166 -19.41 -0.73 3.87
CA ARG A 166 -20.34 0.39 3.72
C ARG A 166 -19.90 1.60 4.54
N ALA A 167 -19.44 1.35 5.78
CA ALA A 167 -18.99 2.41 6.67
C ALA A 167 -17.74 3.14 6.14
N LEU A 168 -16.80 2.43 5.50
CA LEU A 168 -15.68 3.02 4.80
C LEU A 168 -16.15 3.94 3.65
N GLU A 169 -17.01 3.40 2.80
CA GLU A 169 -17.55 4.12 1.64
C GLU A 169 -18.30 5.39 2.03
N ASP A 170 -19.14 5.33 3.09
CA ASP A 170 -19.90 6.47 3.59
C ASP A 170 -18.97 7.59 4.13
N ARG A 171 -17.74 7.23 4.56
CA ARG A 171 -16.71 8.14 5.06
C ARG A 171 -15.64 8.49 4.01
N ARG A 172 -15.81 8.01 2.78
CA ARG A 172 -14.84 8.20 1.69
C ARG A 172 -13.44 7.66 2.03
N ILE A 173 -13.39 6.59 2.82
CA ILE A 173 -12.18 5.80 3.03
C ILE A 173 -12.20 4.70 1.98
N VAL A 174 -11.09 4.56 1.26
CA VAL A 174 -10.93 3.54 0.23
C VAL A 174 -10.80 2.15 0.89
N ALA A 175 -11.57 1.18 0.41
CA ALA A 175 -11.33 -0.22 0.75
C ALA A 175 -10.17 -0.75 -0.10
N ASP A 176 -9.15 -1.29 0.56
CA ASP A 176 -8.01 -1.93 -0.08
C ASP A 176 -8.15 -3.45 0.00
N VAL A 177 -8.08 -4.12 -1.15
CA VAL A 177 -8.23 -5.57 -1.28
C VAL A 177 -6.89 -6.32 -1.30
N SER A 178 -5.76 -5.61 -1.19
CA SER A 178 -4.48 -6.25 -0.95
C SER A 178 -4.58 -7.15 0.28
N HIS A 179 -3.88 -8.27 0.29
CA HIS A 179 -3.94 -9.32 1.31
C HIS A 179 -5.22 -10.18 1.36
N LEU A 180 -6.33 -9.80 0.76
CA LEU A 180 -7.53 -10.66 0.76
C LEU A 180 -7.27 -11.99 0.03
N ASN A 181 -7.89 -13.05 0.52
CA ASN A 181 -8.04 -14.26 -0.27
C ASN A 181 -9.06 -14.04 -1.42
N ASP A 182 -9.14 -14.98 -2.35
CA ASP A 182 -10.00 -14.83 -3.53
C ASP A 182 -11.49 -14.73 -3.16
N GLU A 183 -11.96 -15.43 -2.12
CA GLU A 183 -13.36 -15.40 -1.68
C GLU A 183 -13.74 -13.99 -1.14
N SER A 184 -12.91 -13.45 -0.25
CA SER A 184 -13.11 -12.10 0.32
C SER A 184 -13.01 -11.01 -0.76
N PHE A 185 -12.06 -11.16 -1.70
CA PHE A 185 -11.95 -10.25 -2.85
C PHE A 185 -13.26 -10.18 -3.64
N TRP A 186 -13.82 -11.34 -4.00
CA TRP A 186 -15.05 -11.37 -4.79
C TRP A 186 -16.28 -10.90 -4.01
N ASP A 187 -16.28 -11.04 -2.67
CA ASP A 187 -17.33 -10.45 -1.84
C ASP A 187 -17.24 -8.92 -1.85
N VAL A 188 -16.04 -8.34 -1.75
CA VAL A 188 -15.84 -6.88 -1.92
C VAL A 188 -16.28 -6.45 -3.32
N ALA A 189 -15.79 -7.09 -4.37
CA ALA A 189 -16.10 -6.71 -5.76
C ALA A 189 -17.61 -6.72 -6.06
N ARG A 190 -18.37 -7.65 -5.40
CA ARG A 190 -19.84 -7.69 -5.54
C ARG A 190 -20.59 -6.69 -4.66
N ALA A 191 -20.03 -6.32 -3.50
CA ALA A 191 -20.72 -5.50 -2.52
C ALA A 191 -20.35 -4.02 -2.58
N ALA A 192 -19.19 -3.67 -3.13
CA ALA A 192 -18.70 -2.31 -3.22
C ALA A 192 -19.61 -1.44 -4.09
N ARG A 193 -19.90 -0.25 -3.59
CA ARG A 193 -20.67 0.81 -4.27
C ARG A 193 -19.74 1.89 -4.82
N ARG A 194 -18.49 1.89 -4.43
CA ARG A 194 -17.45 2.85 -4.80
C ARG A 194 -16.23 2.11 -5.34
N PRO A 195 -15.39 2.77 -6.15
CA PRO A 195 -14.11 2.22 -6.55
C PRO A 195 -13.27 1.79 -5.33
N PHE A 196 -12.55 0.67 -5.46
CA PHE A 196 -11.67 0.11 -4.44
C PHE A 196 -10.26 -0.07 -5.00
N ALA A 197 -9.28 -0.25 -4.13
CA ALA A 197 -7.88 -0.35 -4.50
C ALA A 197 -7.29 -1.72 -4.20
N ALA A 198 -6.22 -2.09 -4.93
CA ALA A 198 -5.21 -3.03 -4.47
C ALA A 198 -3.90 -2.24 -4.33
N SER A 199 -3.60 -1.78 -3.13
CA SER A 199 -2.51 -0.83 -2.88
C SER A 199 -1.14 -1.36 -3.28
N HIS A 200 -0.90 -2.69 -3.18
CA HIS A 200 0.38 -3.33 -3.45
C HIS A 200 0.20 -4.80 -3.88
N SER A 201 -0.12 -5.04 -5.17
CA SER A 201 -0.37 -6.37 -5.73
C SER A 201 0.05 -6.47 -7.19
N ASN A 202 0.66 -7.60 -7.58
CA ASN A 202 1.15 -7.87 -8.92
C ASN A 202 0.24 -8.83 -9.70
N ALA A 203 0.65 -9.29 -10.88
CA ALA A 203 -0.11 -10.20 -11.74
C ALA A 203 0.21 -11.67 -11.41
N ARG A 204 -0.82 -12.46 -11.03
CA ARG A 204 -0.67 -13.90 -10.70
C ARG A 204 -0.33 -14.75 -11.92
N SER A 205 -0.70 -14.31 -13.11
CA SER A 205 -0.34 -14.96 -14.36
C SER A 205 1.14 -14.82 -14.72
N VAL A 206 1.86 -13.84 -14.12
CA VAL A 206 3.29 -13.62 -14.30
C VAL A 206 4.11 -14.29 -13.19
N CYS A 207 3.69 -14.13 -11.94
CA CYS A 207 4.27 -14.81 -10.78
C CYS A 207 3.12 -15.42 -9.94
N GLY A 208 3.13 -16.73 -9.77
CA GLY A 208 2.02 -17.53 -9.23
C GLY A 208 1.73 -17.35 -7.74
N HIS A 209 2.33 -16.34 -7.10
CA HIS A 209 2.14 -16.09 -5.67
C HIS A 209 0.67 -15.73 -5.36
N PRO A 210 0.04 -16.30 -4.29
CA PRO A 210 -1.38 -16.09 -3.98
C PRO A 210 -1.74 -14.65 -3.63
N ARG A 211 -0.76 -13.82 -3.23
CA ARG A 211 -0.94 -12.37 -2.99
C ARG A 211 -1.11 -11.56 -4.28
N ASN A 212 -0.73 -12.11 -5.42
CA ASN A 212 -0.91 -11.48 -6.72
C ASN A 212 -2.35 -11.65 -7.21
N LEU A 213 -2.83 -10.68 -7.99
CA LEU A 213 -4.18 -10.65 -8.55
C LEU A 213 -4.30 -11.60 -9.75
N THR A 214 -5.39 -12.34 -9.82
CA THR A 214 -5.77 -13.02 -11.07
C THR A 214 -6.20 -11.99 -12.12
N ASP A 215 -6.19 -12.37 -13.39
CA ASP A 215 -6.64 -11.51 -14.50
C ASP A 215 -8.08 -11.00 -14.29
N ASP A 216 -8.96 -11.86 -13.78
CA ASP A 216 -10.36 -11.49 -13.54
C ASP A 216 -10.50 -10.54 -12.35
N GLN A 217 -9.67 -10.69 -11.31
CA GLN A 217 -9.61 -9.75 -10.19
C GLN A 217 -9.11 -8.38 -10.66
N PHE A 218 -8.06 -8.36 -11.47
CA PHE A 218 -7.55 -7.11 -12.04
C PHE A 218 -8.62 -6.42 -12.91
N ARG A 219 -9.29 -7.15 -13.81
CA ARG A 219 -10.39 -6.60 -14.61
C ARG A 219 -11.54 -6.05 -13.75
N ALA A 220 -11.87 -6.73 -12.65
CA ALA A 220 -12.90 -6.24 -11.73
C ALA A 220 -12.52 -4.90 -11.08
N ILE A 221 -11.21 -4.68 -10.79
CA ILE A 221 -10.72 -3.38 -10.30
C ILE A 221 -10.79 -2.32 -11.41
N VAL A 222 -10.40 -2.66 -12.65
CA VAL A 222 -10.53 -1.78 -13.81
C VAL A 222 -11.98 -1.35 -14.02
N ASP A 223 -12.91 -2.31 -14.04
CA ASP A 223 -14.35 -2.08 -14.25
C ASP A 223 -14.96 -1.22 -13.12
N ALA A 224 -14.45 -1.34 -11.90
CA ALA A 224 -14.86 -0.51 -10.77
C ALA A 224 -14.26 0.90 -10.80
N GLY A 225 -13.33 1.22 -11.72
CA GLY A 225 -12.60 2.48 -11.75
C GLY A 225 -11.59 2.61 -10.60
N GLY A 226 -11.05 1.48 -10.14
CA GLY A 226 -10.11 1.37 -9.05
C GLY A 226 -8.66 1.71 -9.43
N VAL A 227 -7.72 1.34 -8.55
CA VAL A 227 -6.27 1.51 -8.76
C VAL A 227 -5.51 0.31 -8.22
N VAL A 228 -4.40 -0.05 -8.87
CA VAL A 228 -3.52 -1.17 -8.49
C VAL A 228 -2.08 -0.69 -8.39
N GLY A 229 -1.48 -0.79 -7.21
CA GLY A 229 -0.08 -0.52 -6.98
C GLY A 229 0.80 -1.73 -7.30
N ILE A 230 1.80 -1.54 -8.14
CA ILE A 230 2.83 -2.56 -8.40
C ILE A 230 3.71 -2.69 -7.17
N ASN A 231 3.70 -3.88 -6.58
CA ASN A 231 4.49 -4.23 -5.41
C ASN A 231 5.94 -4.56 -5.81
N TYR A 232 6.90 -4.12 -4.99
CA TYR A 232 8.33 -4.34 -5.26
C TYR A 232 8.91 -5.56 -4.52
N PHE A 233 8.13 -6.25 -3.69
CA PHE A 233 8.61 -7.45 -3.03
C PHE A 233 9.06 -8.50 -4.03
N ARG A 234 10.30 -8.97 -3.89
CA ARG A 234 10.92 -9.96 -4.80
C ARG A 234 10.04 -11.19 -5.03
N GLY A 235 9.40 -11.69 -3.97
CA GLY A 235 8.55 -12.89 -4.02
C GLY A 235 7.22 -12.70 -4.76
N PHE A 236 6.79 -11.44 -5.02
CA PHE A 236 5.61 -11.16 -5.85
C PHE A 236 5.98 -10.84 -7.29
N ILE A 237 7.27 -10.58 -7.55
CA ILE A 237 7.78 -10.31 -8.89
C ILE A 237 8.18 -11.59 -9.60
N SER A 238 8.80 -12.55 -8.91
CA SER A 238 9.40 -13.71 -9.57
C SER A 238 9.21 -15.01 -8.80
N ASP A 239 8.73 -16.07 -9.48
CA ASP A 239 8.64 -17.43 -8.94
C ASP A 239 10.01 -18.07 -8.63
N ARG A 240 11.13 -17.43 -9.00
CA ARG A 240 12.49 -17.84 -8.62
C ARG A 240 12.79 -17.56 -7.15
N VAL A 241 12.02 -16.67 -6.52
CA VAL A 241 12.22 -16.29 -5.11
C VAL A 241 11.56 -17.31 -4.20
N THR A 242 12.34 -17.84 -3.26
CA THR A 242 11.86 -18.74 -2.21
C THR A 242 12.18 -18.13 -0.85
N GLY A 243 11.18 -17.57 -0.17
CA GLY A 243 11.38 -16.84 1.08
C GLY A 243 11.63 -15.34 0.84
N PHE A 244 12.57 -14.75 1.58
CA PHE A 244 12.82 -13.31 1.56
C PHE A 244 14.13 -12.91 0.86
N ASP A 245 15.03 -13.84 0.62
CA ASP A 245 16.33 -13.58 0.01
C ASP A 245 16.25 -13.44 -1.51
N ALA A 246 17.25 -12.78 -2.09
CA ALA A 246 17.41 -12.77 -3.54
C ALA A 246 17.59 -14.20 -4.08
N PRO A 247 17.12 -14.50 -5.31
CA PRO A 247 17.29 -15.81 -5.90
C PRO A 247 18.78 -16.20 -6.01
N ALA A 248 19.09 -17.48 -5.85
CA ALA A 248 20.48 -17.99 -5.89
C ALA A 248 21.16 -17.80 -7.25
N ASP A 249 20.40 -17.64 -8.32
CA ASP A 249 20.86 -17.41 -9.70
C ASP A 249 20.94 -15.94 -10.12
N GLY A 250 20.82 -15.03 -9.16
CA GLY A 250 20.93 -13.59 -9.37
C GLY A 250 19.70 -12.80 -8.94
N GLU A 251 19.86 -11.49 -8.82
CA GLU A 251 18.80 -10.58 -8.37
C GLU A 251 17.59 -10.57 -9.31
N VAL A 252 16.41 -10.30 -8.76
CA VAL A 252 15.19 -10.03 -9.55
C VAL A 252 15.40 -8.81 -10.42
N THR A 253 15.11 -8.94 -11.70
CA THR A 253 15.42 -7.95 -12.72
C THR A 253 14.26 -6.96 -12.95
N PHE A 254 14.60 -5.83 -13.56
CA PHE A 254 13.57 -4.91 -14.06
C PHE A 254 12.62 -5.58 -15.08
N ASP A 255 13.15 -6.45 -15.95
CA ASP A 255 12.34 -7.08 -16.98
C ASP A 255 11.29 -8.02 -16.38
N GLU A 256 11.59 -8.68 -15.24
CA GLU A 256 10.62 -9.47 -14.50
C GLU A 256 9.52 -8.57 -13.89
N LEU A 257 9.86 -7.43 -13.29
CA LEU A 257 8.85 -6.47 -12.80
C LEU A 257 8.06 -5.85 -13.95
N ALA A 258 8.73 -5.46 -15.03
CA ALA A 258 8.08 -4.87 -16.19
C ALA A 258 7.11 -5.83 -16.89
N ALA A 259 7.30 -7.15 -16.77
CA ALA A 259 6.34 -8.14 -17.27
C ALA A 259 4.97 -8.05 -16.59
N HIS A 260 4.91 -7.71 -15.30
CA HIS A 260 3.64 -7.45 -14.61
C HIS A 260 2.95 -6.20 -15.15
N VAL A 261 3.71 -5.13 -15.39
CA VAL A 261 3.18 -3.90 -16.01
C VAL A 261 2.63 -4.20 -17.39
N GLU A 262 3.40 -4.90 -18.24
CA GLU A 262 2.97 -5.29 -19.60
C GLU A 262 1.70 -6.13 -19.58
N HIS A 263 1.64 -7.13 -18.68
CA HIS A 263 0.46 -7.99 -18.54
C HIS A 263 -0.78 -7.18 -18.12
N PHE A 264 -0.66 -6.28 -17.16
CA PHE A 264 -1.76 -5.41 -16.75
C PHE A 264 -2.19 -4.43 -17.84
N LEU A 265 -1.26 -3.94 -18.67
CA LEU A 265 -1.59 -3.14 -19.85
C LEU A 265 -2.41 -3.93 -20.87
N ASP A 266 -2.07 -5.19 -21.12
CA ASP A 266 -2.83 -6.10 -22.00
C ASP A 266 -4.26 -6.34 -21.48
N LEU A 267 -4.49 -6.19 -20.18
CA LEU A 267 -5.79 -6.27 -19.54
C LEU A 267 -6.55 -4.92 -19.43
N GLY A 268 -6.02 -3.85 -20.04
CA GLY A 268 -6.65 -2.52 -20.02
C GLY A 268 -6.27 -1.65 -18.84
N GLY A 269 -5.12 -1.88 -18.21
CA GLY A 269 -4.69 -1.23 -16.98
C GLY A 269 -4.04 0.16 -17.13
N GLU A 270 -4.04 0.77 -18.31
CA GLU A 270 -3.31 2.03 -18.57
C GLU A 270 -3.67 3.16 -17.58
N ASP A 271 -4.93 3.27 -17.20
CA ASP A 271 -5.44 4.28 -16.27
C ASP A 271 -5.59 3.75 -14.81
N VAL A 272 -5.07 2.55 -14.51
CA VAL A 272 -5.27 1.85 -13.24
C VAL A 272 -3.96 1.55 -12.53
N ILE A 273 -2.88 1.25 -13.27
CA ILE A 273 -1.60 0.86 -12.70
C ILE A 273 -0.94 2.06 -12.02
N ALA A 274 -0.48 1.86 -10.77
CA ALA A 274 0.23 2.85 -9.97
C ALA A 274 1.45 2.21 -9.28
N LEU A 275 2.11 2.94 -8.38
CA LEU A 275 3.15 2.42 -7.51
C LEU A 275 2.53 1.94 -6.19
N GLY A 276 3.03 0.84 -5.66
CA GLY A 276 2.70 0.29 -4.36
C GLY A 276 3.95 -0.38 -3.80
N SER A 277 4.95 0.44 -3.44
CA SER A 277 6.34 0.01 -3.24
C SER A 277 6.52 -1.08 -2.20
N ASP A 278 5.72 -1.03 -1.15
CA ASP A 278 5.88 -1.86 0.04
C ASP A 278 7.25 -1.61 0.73
N PHE A 279 7.75 -0.36 0.58
CA PHE A 279 8.98 0.09 1.24
C PHE A 279 8.84 -0.02 2.74
N ASP A 280 9.92 -0.41 3.40
CA ASP A 280 9.99 -0.71 4.82
C ASP A 280 9.07 -1.87 5.27
N GLY A 281 8.30 -2.46 4.34
CA GLY A 281 7.39 -3.59 4.55
C GLY A 281 7.89 -4.90 3.95
N SER A 282 8.80 -4.85 2.98
CA SER A 282 9.26 -6.04 2.25
C SER A 282 10.68 -5.89 1.71
N GLU A 283 11.29 -7.02 1.30
CA GLU A 283 12.58 -7.05 0.61
C GLU A 283 12.41 -6.77 -0.86
N THR A 284 12.82 -5.59 -1.25
CA THR A 284 12.77 -5.12 -2.64
C THR A 284 14.07 -5.44 -3.38
N PRO A 285 14.08 -5.48 -4.73
CA PRO A 285 15.31 -5.69 -5.50
C PRO A 285 16.35 -4.59 -5.23
N ASP A 286 17.64 -4.96 -5.21
CA ASP A 286 18.75 -4.04 -4.94
C ASP A 286 18.76 -2.79 -5.83
N TRP A 287 18.25 -2.90 -7.07
CA TRP A 287 18.14 -1.78 -7.98
C TRP A 287 16.95 -0.86 -7.72
N LEU A 288 16.04 -1.23 -6.79
CA LEU A 288 14.82 -0.47 -6.41
C LEU A 288 14.56 -0.53 -4.88
N ASP A 289 15.60 -0.60 -4.06
CA ASP A 289 15.50 -0.78 -2.61
C ASP A 289 15.43 0.53 -1.81
N ALA A 290 15.38 1.68 -2.50
CA ALA A 290 15.33 2.99 -1.86
C ALA A 290 14.58 4.02 -2.71
N CYS A 291 14.00 5.03 -2.07
CA CYS A 291 13.27 6.11 -2.75
C CYS A 291 14.12 6.87 -3.78
N GLU A 292 15.44 6.98 -3.56
CA GLU A 292 16.36 7.61 -4.50
C GLU A 292 16.52 6.86 -5.82
N LYS A 293 16.16 5.58 -5.86
CA LYS A 293 16.23 4.74 -7.06
C LYS A 293 14.95 4.79 -7.91
N VAL A 294 13.85 5.29 -7.35
CA VAL A 294 12.56 5.39 -8.06
C VAL A 294 12.62 6.30 -9.30
N PRO A 295 13.36 7.43 -9.33
CA PRO A 295 13.54 8.19 -10.56
C PRO A 295 14.17 7.38 -11.71
N ALA A 296 15.16 6.55 -11.44
CA ALA A 296 15.76 5.68 -12.45
C ALA A 296 14.78 4.58 -12.90
N PHE A 297 13.93 4.11 -12.00
CA PHE A 297 12.85 3.19 -12.38
C PHE A 297 11.83 3.85 -13.29
N HIS A 298 11.42 5.10 -13.01
CA HIS A 298 10.57 5.89 -13.90
C HIS A 298 11.16 5.99 -15.32
N ASP A 299 12.45 6.31 -15.42
CA ASP A 299 13.11 6.46 -16.73
C ASP A 299 13.12 5.15 -17.53
N ARG A 300 13.31 4.00 -16.85
CA ARG A 300 13.23 2.67 -17.48
C ARG A 300 11.80 2.34 -17.96
N ILE A 301 10.77 2.70 -17.17
CA ILE A 301 9.36 2.55 -17.59
C ILE A 301 9.07 3.47 -18.79
N ALA A 302 9.53 4.71 -18.76
CA ALA A 302 9.35 5.65 -19.86
C ALA A 302 10.06 5.17 -21.15
N GLU A 303 11.26 4.60 -21.04
CA GLU A 303 11.98 4.03 -22.18
C GLU A 303 11.24 2.83 -22.80
N ARG A 304 10.69 1.93 -21.96
CA ARG A 304 10.04 0.70 -22.44
C ARG A 304 8.60 0.91 -22.91
N PHE A 305 7.82 1.73 -22.21
CA PHE A 305 6.36 1.86 -22.40
C PHE A 305 5.92 3.27 -22.84
N GLY A 306 6.83 4.22 -22.86
CA GLY A 306 6.56 5.61 -23.24
C GLY A 306 6.32 6.53 -22.06
N GLN A 307 6.66 7.81 -22.25
CA GLN A 307 6.60 8.86 -21.23
C GLN A 307 5.18 9.04 -20.65
N ALA A 308 4.15 8.93 -21.49
CA ALA A 308 2.76 9.13 -21.05
C ALA A 308 2.32 8.07 -20.02
N LEU A 309 2.71 6.79 -20.22
CA LEU A 309 2.42 5.75 -19.24
C LEU A 309 3.21 5.97 -17.94
N ALA A 310 4.50 6.33 -18.04
CA ALA A 310 5.30 6.60 -16.86
C ALA A 310 4.70 7.72 -16.00
N GLU A 311 4.25 8.82 -16.61
CA GLU A 311 3.58 9.91 -15.88
C GLU A 311 2.28 9.48 -15.21
N ARG A 312 1.48 8.62 -15.87
CA ARG A 312 0.26 8.06 -15.28
C ARG A 312 0.58 7.12 -14.11
N MET A 313 1.42 6.13 -14.35
CA MET A 313 1.75 5.09 -13.38
C MET A 313 2.41 5.69 -12.13
N PHE A 314 3.30 6.66 -12.30
CA PHE A 314 4.05 7.21 -11.18
C PHE A 314 3.30 8.28 -10.39
N PHE A 315 2.24 8.88 -10.95
CA PHE A 315 1.49 9.91 -10.24
C PHE A 315 0.00 9.94 -10.59
N ALA A 316 -0.36 10.14 -11.87
CA ALA A 316 -1.71 10.59 -12.21
C ALA A 316 -2.79 9.55 -11.85
N ASN A 317 -2.55 8.26 -12.08
CA ASN A 317 -3.56 7.22 -11.81
C ASN A 317 -3.95 7.17 -10.33
N ALA A 318 -2.97 7.19 -9.42
CA ALA A 318 -3.22 7.20 -7.97
C ALA A 318 -3.85 8.53 -7.52
N HIS A 319 -3.30 9.66 -7.96
CA HIS A 319 -3.82 10.99 -7.63
C HIS A 319 -5.29 11.15 -8.04
N ASP A 320 -5.59 10.87 -9.30
CA ASP A 320 -6.95 11.04 -9.84
C ASP A 320 -7.94 10.07 -9.20
N PHE A 321 -7.50 8.85 -8.86
CA PHE A 321 -8.31 7.90 -8.11
C PHE A 321 -8.72 8.46 -6.74
N PHE A 322 -7.79 8.97 -5.95
CA PHE A 322 -8.11 9.55 -4.64
C PHE A 322 -8.94 10.83 -4.77
N VAL A 323 -8.65 11.70 -5.74
CA VAL A 323 -9.44 12.93 -5.99
C VAL A 323 -10.89 12.57 -6.36
N ARG A 324 -11.11 11.57 -7.23
CA ARG A 324 -12.46 11.08 -7.54
C ARG A 324 -13.16 10.54 -6.29
N ASN A 325 -12.44 9.86 -5.40
CA ASN A 325 -13.00 9.35 -4.15
C ASN A 325 -13.46 10.45 -3.20
N GLU A 326 -12.86 11.65 -3.22
CA GLU A 326 -13.31 12.80 -2.41
C GLU A 326 -14.60 13.44 -2.95
N THR A 327 -14.86 13.34 -4.24
CA THR A 327 -15.92 14.11 -4.92
C THR A 327 -17.16 13.29 -5.26
N ALA A 328 -17.03 11.98 -5.37
CA ALA A 328 -18.10 11.07 -5.81
C ALA A 328 -19.15 10.79 -4.71
#